data_b3788566d3357c1d580870c2e9e00844
#
_entry.id   b3788566d3357c1d580870c2e9e00844
#
_cell.length_a   1.000
_cell.length_b   1.000
_cell.length_c   1.000
_cell.angle_alpha   90.00
_cell.angle_beta   90.00
_cell.angle_gamma   90.00
#
_symmetry.space_group_name_H-M   'P 1'
#
loop_
_entity.id
_entity.type
_entity.pdbx_description
1 polymer ?
#
loop_
_entity_poly.entity_id
_entity_poly.type
_entity_poly.pdbx_seq_one_letter_code
_entity_poly.pdbx_strand_id
1 'polypeptide(L)'
;MKEENKKEKRKDKKQHKDTNKEMTRDFTLNLHKRLHKIQFKKRGKRAISEIRRFAQKQMWTMDVRMDSELNHYIWRTGIRDIPNKVRIRVSKKKNQDEDAKEPFYCLVQNVDVDDFSHLRTENAKA
;
A
#
# COMPACT_ATOMS: atom_id res chain seq x y z
N MET A 1 -11.58 11.54 -30.61
CA MET A 1 -10.72 12.40 -29.73
C MET A 1 -11.50 13.12 -28.61
N LYS A 2 -12.62 13.76 -28.88
CA LYS A 2 -13.39 14.46 -27.84
C LYS A 2 -14.04 13.54 -26.78
N GLU A 3 -14.36 12.29 -27.08
CA GLU A 3 -14.96 11.34 -26.13
C GLU A 3 -13.93 10.70 -25.18
N GLU A 4 -12.71 10.45 -25.65
CA GLU A 4 -11.62 9.95 -24.82
C GLU A 4 -11.21 10.97 -23.75
N ASN A 5 -11.09 12.23 -24.12
CA ASN A 5 -10.80 13.34 -23.20
C ASN A 5 -11.91 13.52 -22.13
N LYS A 6 -13.17 13.24 -22.46
CA LYS A 6 -14.27 13.25 -21.50
C LYS A 6 -14.21 12.08 -20.51
N LYS A 7 -13.79 10.91 -20.98
CA LYS A 7 -13.64 9.71 -20.14
C LYS A 7 -12.47 9.85 -19.17
N GLU A 8 -11.33 10.40 -19.61
CA GLU A 8 -10.19 10.70 -18.77
C GLU A 8 -10.54 11.74 -17.70
N LYS A 9 -11.13 12.85 -18.07
CA LYS A 9 -11.59 13.88 -17.12
C LYS A 9 -12.61 13.37 -16.10
N ARG A 10 -13.42 12.38 -16.47
CA ARG A 10 -14.36 11.73 -15.54
C ARG A 10 -13.65 10.78 -14.57
N LYS A 11 -12.63 10.07 -15.04
CA LYS A 11 -11.77 9.23 -14.18
C LYS A 11 -11.01 10.09 -13.17
N ASP A 12 -10.41 11.19 -13.62
CA ASP A 12 -9.69 12.12 -12.76
C ASP A 12 -10.60 12.75 -11.70
N LYS A 13 -11.81 13.16 -12.06
CA LYS A 13 -12.79 13.69 -11.10
C LYS A 13 -13.25 12.65 -10.08
N LYS A 14 -13.40 11.39 -10.49
CA LYS A 14 -13.79 10.29 -9.59
C LYS A 14 -12.66 9.96 -8.62
N GLN A 15 -11.43 9.91 -9.11
CA GLN A 15 -10.25 9.72 -8.28
C GLN A 15 -10.06 10.86 -7.28
N HIS A 16 -10.32 12.09 -7.69
CA HIS A 16 -10.19 13.26 -6.82
C HIS A 16 -11.23 13.32 -5.70
N LYS A 17 -12.44 12.80 -5.92
CA LYS A 17 -13.45 12.64 -4.86
C LYS A 17 -13.04 11.61 -3.81
N ASP A 18 -12.37 10.53 -4.24
CA ASP A 18 -11.93 9.45 -3.35
C ASP A 18 -10.71 9.85 -2.50
N THR A 19 -9.95 10.89 -2.90
CA THR A 19 -8.77 11.33 -2.15
C THR A 19 -9.07 12.03 -0.82
N ASN A 20 -10.30 12.50 -0.62
CA ASN A 20 -10.71 13.24 0.58
C ASN A 20 -11.47 12.39 1.60
N LYS A 21 -11.52 11.08 1.42
CA LYS A 21 -12.26 10.17 2.31
C LYS A 21 -11.32 9.25 3.08
N GLU A 22 -11.65 9.02 4.34
CA GLU A 22 -11.06 7.92 5.08
C GLU A 22 -11.53 6.60 4.49
N MET A 23 -10.60 5.66 4.27
CA MET A 23 -10.92 4.34 3.76
C MET A 23 -9.91 3.31 4.26
N THR A 24 -10.34 2.07 4.34
CA THR A 24 -9.50 0.94 4.67
C THR A 24 -9.70 -0.16 3.65
N ARG A 25 -8.62 -0.63 3.05
CA ARG A 25 -8.64 -1.70 2.05
C ARG A 25 -7.55 -2.72 2.31
N ASP A 26 -7.86 -3.96 2.00
CA ASP A 26 -6.91 -5.06 2.06
C ASP A 26 -6.41 -5.39 0.65
N PHE A 27 -5.09 -5.49 0.50
CA PHE A 27 -4.42 -5.80 -0.76
C PHE A 27 -3.47 -6.97 -0.59
N THR A 28 -3.29 -7.73 -1.65
CA THR A 28 -2.21 -8.72 -1.73
C THR A 28 -1.12 -8.20 -2.67
N LEU A 29 0.10 -8.09 -2.17
CA LEU A 29 1.27 -7.70 -2.95
C LEU A 29 2.12 -8.92 -3.29
N ASN A 30 2.51 -9.04 -4.55
CA ASN A 30 3.50 -10.02 -4.98
C ASN A 30 4.90 -9.39 -4.91
N LEU A 31 5.58 -9.58 -3.78
CA LEU A 31 6.92 -9.06 -3.57
C LEU A 31 7.97 -9.77 -4.44
N HIS A 32 7.76 -11.01 -4.78
CA HIS A 32 8.69 -11.75 -5.65
C HIS A 32 8.88 -11.06 -7.01
N LYS A 33 7.80 -10.60 -7.64
CA LYS A 33 7.86 -9.85 -8.89
C LYS A 33 8.54 -8.49 -8.72
N ARG A 34 8.25 -7.80 -7.62
CA ARG A 34 8.77 -6.45 -7.36
C ARG A 34 10.24 -6.44 -7.00
N LEU A 35 10.75 -7.55 -6.43
CA LEU A 35 12.14 -7.71 -6.01
C LEU A 35 12.97 -8.48 -7.02
N HIS A 36 12.42 -8.81 -8.19
CA HIS A 36 13.16 -9.48 -9.26
C HIS A 36 14.39 -8.66 -9.67
N LYS A 37 15.53 -9.31 -9.80
CA LYS A 37 16.84 -8.71 -10.13
C LYS A 37 17.43 -7.77 -9.07
N ILE A 38 16.83 -7.69 -7.87
CA ILE A 38 17.41 -6.94 -6.76
C ILE A 38 18.45 -7.80 -6.04
N GLN A 39 19.59 -7.22 -5.70
CA GLN A 39 20.66 -7.89 -4.95
C GLN A 39 20.14 -8.38 -3.59
N PHE A 40 20.59 -9.55 -3.15
CA PHE A 40 20.12 -10.19 -1.92
C PHE A 40 20.23 -9.30 -0.68
N LYS A 41 21.32 -8.57 -0.52
CA LYS A 41 21.55 -7.68 0.62
C LYS A 41 20.63 -6.45 0.65
N LYS A 42 20.00 -6.11 -0.48
CA LYS A 42 19.13 -4.94 -0.63
C LYS A 42 17.65 -5.29 -0.64
N ARG A 43 17.28 -6.58 -0.66
CA ARG A 43 15.90 -7.03 -0.83
C ARG A 43 14.97 -6.61 0.30
N GLY A 44 15.37 -6.76 1.56
CA GLY A 44 14.56 -6.38 2.71
C GLY A 44 14.18 -4.90 2.70
N LYS A 45 15.16 -4.04 2.54
CA LYS A 45 14.96 -2.59 2.45
C LYS A 45 14.11 -2.20 1.25
N ARG A 46 14.33 -2.84 0.09
CA ARG A 46 13.56 -2.60 -1.11
C ARG A 46 12.11 -3.04 -0.98
N ALA A 47 11.85 -4.16 -0.29
CA ALA A 47 10.50 -4.63 -0.01
C ALA A 47 9.68 -3.59 0.77
N ILE A 48 10.25 -3.01 1.82
CA ILE A 48 9.61 -1.94 2.58
C ILE A 48 9.34 -0.71 1.70
N SER A 49 10.29 -0.31 0.87
CA SER A 49 10.13 0.82 -0.06
C SER A 49 9.02 0.56 -1.09
N GLU A 50 8.91 -0.65 -1.62
CA GLU A 50 7.87 -1.04 -2.57
C GLU A 50 6.47 -1.04 -1.93
N ILE A 51 6.34 -1.50 -0.70
CA ILE A 51 5.08 -1.45 0.05
C ILE A 51 4.66 0.00 0.28
N ARG A 52 5.61 0.86 0.67
CA ARG A 52 5.36 2.29 0.86
C ARG A 52 4.88 2.98 -0.42
N ARG A 53 5.55 2.75 -1.53
CA ARG A 53 5.16 3.29 -2.85
C ARG A 53 3.77 2.84 -3.27
N PHE A 54 3.47 1.57 -3.05
CA PHE A 54 2.15 1.01 -3.35
C PHE A 54 1.06 1.71 -2.54
N ALA A 55 1.25 1.88 -1.23
CA ALA A 55 0.30 2.58 -0.37
C ALA A 55 0.12 4.05 -0.77
N GLN A 56 1.20 4.75 -1.07
CA GLN A 56 1.16 6.13 -1.57
C GLN A 56 0.33 6.24 -2.85
N LYS A 57 0.53 5.33 -3.77
CA LYS A 57 -0.18 5.31 -5.06
C LYS A 57 -1.65 4.97 -4.92
N GLN A 58 -2.01 4.03 -4.04
CA GLN A 58 -3.39 3.60 -3.85
C GLN A 58 -4.23 4.61 -3.07
N MET A 59 -3.63 5.29 -2.10
CA MET A 59 -4.33 6.18 -1.18
C MET A 59 -4.10 7.67 -1.44
N TRP A 60 -3.29 8.00 -2.43
CA TRP A 60 -3.01 9.40 -2.83
C TRP A 60 -2.50 10.29 -1.68
N THR A 61 -1.71 9.73 -0.78
CA THR A 61 -1.04 10.50 0.26
C THR A 61 0.43 10.08 0.37
N MET A 62 1.29 11.03 0.64
CA MET A 62 2.73 10.78 0.78
C MET A 62 3.14 10.35 2.19
N ASP A 63 2.31 10.59 3.19
CA ASP A 63 2.56 10.19 4.57
C ASP A 63 2.11 8.75 4.80
N VAL A 64 3.04 7.82 4.72
CA VAL A 64 2.79 6.38 4.93
C VAL A 64 3.56 5.90 6.14
N ARG A 65 2.85 5.32 7.10
CA ARG A 65 3.39 4.75 8.33
C ARG A 65 3.28 3.24 8.29
N MET A 66 4.40 2.58 8.58
CA MET A 66 4.48 1.12 8.57
C MET A 66 4.31 0.60 10.00
N ASP A 67 3.45 -0.40 10.17
CA ASP A 67 3.29 -1.07 11.45
C ASP A 67 4.49 -1.99 11.77
N SER A 68 4.82 -2.12 13.05
CA SER A 68 5.94 -2.95 13.50
C SER A 68 5.76 -4.44 13.18
N GLU A 69 4.53 -4.95 13.26
CA GLU A 69 4.22 -6.34 12.90
C GLU A 69 4.46 -6.62 11.42
N LEU A 70 4.13 -5.68 10.54
CA LEU A 70 4.44 -5.79 9.12
C LEU A 70 5.95 -5.82 8.89
N ASN A 71 6.69 -4.97 9.56
CA ASN A 71 8.14 -4.94 9.48
C ASN A 71 8.74 -6.28 9.94
N HIS A 72 8.28 -6.83 11.06
CA HIS A 72 8.70 -8.15 11.53
C HIS A 72 8.39 -9.27 10.54
N TYR A 73 7.22 -9.24 9.93
CA TYR A 73 6.83 -10.21 8.90
C TYR A 73 7.78 -10.19 7.70
N ILE A 74 8.13 -9.02 7.20
CA ILE A 74 9.02 -8.85 6.06
C ILE A 74 10.44 -9.34 6.38
N TRP A 75 10.95 -9.06 7.57
CA TRP A 75 12.31 -9.44 8.00
C TRP A 75 12.41 -10.81 8.68
N ARG A 76 11.30 -11.54 8.79
CA ARG A 76 11.19 -12.78 9.56
C ARG A 76 12.25 -13.82 9.24
N THR A 77 12.60 -13.99 7.98
CA THR A 77 13.58 -14.95 7.49
C THR A 77 14.91 -14.31 7.07
N GLY A 78 15.13 -13.07 7.45
CA GLY A 78 16.35 -12.32 7.16
C GLY A 78 16.25 -11.39 5.95
N ILE A 79 17.35 -10.74 5.64
CA ILE A 79 17.43 -9.73 4.58
C ILE A 79 17.31 -10.31 3.17
N ARG A 80 17.71 -11.56 3.00
CA ARG A 80 17.78 -12.25 1.70
C ARG A 80 16.47 -12.91 1.31
N ASP A 81 15.84 -13.59 2.27
CA ASP A 81 14.65 -14.43 2.03
C ASP A 81 13.37 -13.69 2.40
N ILE A 82 12.99 -12.76 1.56
CA ILE A 82 11.77 -11.98 1.73
C ILE A 82 10.56 -12.83 1.33
N PRO A 83 9.42 -12.78 2.06
CA PRO A 83 8.21 -13.47 1.66
C PRO A 83 7.79 -13.13 0.24
N ASN A 84 7.34 -14.12 -0.54
CA ASN A 84 6.93 -13.90 -1.92
C ASN A 84 5.69 -13.03 -2.04
N LYS A 85 4.77 -13.18 -1.10
CA LYS A 85 3.51 -12.42 -1.05
C LYS A 85 3.25 -11.90 0.36
N VAL A 86 2.57 -10.78 0.43
CA VAL A 86 2.11 -10.20 1.69
C VAL A 86 0.69 -9.68 1.53
N ARG A 87 -0.16 -9.96 2.52
CA ARG A 87 -1.49 -9.37 2.63
C ARG A 87 -1.40 -8.16 3.56
N ILE A 88 -1.70 -6.99 3.04
CA ILE A 88 -1.62 -5.74 3.78
C ILE A 88 -2.99 -5.09 3.91
N ARG A 89 -3.21 -4.43 5.04
CA ARG A 89 -4.35 -3.54 5.26
C ARG A 89 -3.84 -2.11 5.27
N VAL A 90 -4.29 -1.33 4.32
CA VAL A 90 -3.94 0.09 4.22
C VAL A 90 -5.12 0.91 4.70
N SER A 91 -4.94 1.62 5.80
CA SER A 91 -5.94 2.50 6.39
C SER A 91 -5.55 3.96 6.16
N LYS A 92 -6.39 4.69 5.44
CA LYS A 92 -6.24 6.14 5.26
C LYS A 92 -7.04 6.85 6.34
N LYS A 93 -6.35 7.62 7.17
CA LYS A 93 -6.93 8.32 8.32
C LYS A 93 -6.59 9.80 8.27
N LYS A 94 -7.47 10.64 8.82
CA LYS A 94 -7.18 12.06 8.98
C LYS A 94 -6.00 12.28 9.90
N ASN A 95 -5.09 13.13 9.48
CA ASN A 95 -4.02 13.58 10.35
C ASN A 95 -4.57 14.61 11.34
N GLN A 96 -4.40 14.34 12.63
CA GLN A 96 -4.90 15.20 13.71
C GLN A 96 -4.00 16.41 13.97
N ASP A 97 -2.81 16.43 13.41
CA ASP A 97 -1.88 17.54 13.50
C ASP A 97 -2.25 18.61 12.47
N GLU A 98 -2.68 19.78 12.94
CA GLU A 98 -3.07 20.92 12.08
C GLU A 98 -1.91 21.46 11.26
N ASP A 99 -0.68 21.33 11.74
CA ASP A 99 0.54 21.79 11.06
C ASP A 99 1.11 20.75 10.08
N ALA A 100 0.47 19.60 9.94
CA ALA A 100 0.92 18.54 9.03
C ALA A 100 0.81 18.97 7.56
N LYS A 101 1.84 18.67 6.77
CA LYS A 101 1.86 18.93 5.33
C LYS A 101 0.79 18.15 4.57
N GLU A 102 0.48 16.95 5.04
CA GLU A 102 -0.53 16.07 4.46
C GLU A 102 -1.75 16.01 5.37
N PRO A 103 -2.97 16.24 4.83
CA PRO A 103 -4.20 16.17 5.63
C PRO A 103 -4.55 14.76 6.06
N PHE A 104 -4.04 13.75 5.38
CA PHE A 104 -4.25 12.33 5.66
C PHE A 104 -2.92 11.61 5.80
N TYR A 105 -2.93 10.52 6.56
CA TYR A 105 -1.84 9.57 6.58
C TYR A 105 -2.36 8.17 6.34
N CYS A 106 -1.50 7.27 5.89
CA CYS A 106 -1.81 5.86 5.73
C CYS A 106 -1.07 5.04 6.77
N LEU A 107 -1.79 4.14 7.43
CA LEU A 107 -1.20 3.10 8.26
C LEU A 107 -1.26 1.77 7.49
N VAL A 108 -0.12 1.13 7.32
CA VAL A 108 0.00 -0.17 6.64
C VAL A 108 0.26 -1.24 7.66
N GLN A 109 -0.65 -2.21 7.74
CA GLN A 109 -0.60 -3.32 8.69
C GLN A 109 -0.52 -4.65 7.95
N ASN A 110 0.08 -5.66 8.60
CA ASN A 110 0.07 -7.02 8.09
C ASN A 110 -1.25 -7.71 8.44
N VAL A 111 -1.78 -8.47 7.49
CA VAL A 111 -2.94 -9.33 7.69
C VAL A 111 -2.48 -10.77 7.55
N ASP A 112 -2.59 -11.55 8.62
CA ASP A 112 -2.24 -12.96 8.60
C ASP A 112 -3.26 -13.75 7.78
N VAL A 113 -2.79 -14.49 6.77
CA VAL A 113 -3.60 -15.38 5.95
C VAL A 113 -2.85 -16.69 5.75
N ASP A 114 -3.58 -17.78 5.76
CA ASP A 114 -3.01 -19.11 5.55
C ASP A 114 -2.71 -19.39 4.07
N ASP A 115 -3.52 -18.87 3.17
CA ASP A 115 -3.40 -19.05 1.73
C ASP A 115 -3.67 -17.73 1.01
N PHE A 116 -2.78 -17.37 0.08
CA PHE A 116 -2.91 -16.17 -0.75
C PHE A 116 -3.71 -16.39 -2.04
N SER A 117 -4.10 -17.64 -2.36
CA SER A 117 -4.91 -17.91 -3.54
C SER A 117 -6.32 -17.34 -3.39
N HIS A 118 -6.85 -16.83 -4.51
CA HIS A 118 -8.20 -16.25 -4.59
C HIS A 118 -8.46 -15.00 -3.74
N LEU A 119 -7.42 -14.39 -3.15
CA LEU A 119 -7.57 -13.12 -2.44
C LEU A 119 -7.65 -11.94 -3.41
N ARG A 120 -8.69 -11.14 -3.26
CA ARG A 120 -8.90 -9.92 -4.03
C ARG A 120 -8.74 -8.71 -3.12
N THR A 121 -8.59 -7.53 -3.74
CA THR A 121 -8.69 -6.26 -3.02
C THR A 121 -10.08 -6.11 -2.44
N GLU A 122 -10.17 -5.91 -1.13
CA GLU A 122 -11.42 -5.81 -0.39
C GLU A 122 -11.45 -4.55 0.46
N ASN A 123 -12.65 -4.00 0.63
CA ASN A 123 -12.86 -2.95 1.62
C ASN A 123 -12.91 -3.61 3.01
N ALA A 124 -12.19 -3.04 3.96
CA ALA A 124 -12.18 -3.50 5.34
C ALA A 124 -12.72 -2.41 6.27
N LYS A 125 -13.21 -2.82 7.42
CA LYS A 125 -13.55 -1.89 8.51
C LYS A 125 -12.28 -1.57 9.30
N ALA A 126 -12.07 -0.30 9.53
CA ALA A 126 -10.96 0.16 10.37
C ALA A 126 -11.12 -0.30 11.83
#